data_f036e78cbcb5c7467ffd4ea5f7821be6
#
_entry.id   f036e78cbcb5c7467ffd4ea5f7821be6
#
_cell.length_a   1.000
_cell.length_b   1.000
_cell.length_c   1.000
_cell.angle_alpha   90.00
_cell.angle_beta   90.00
_cell.angle_gamma   90.00
#
_symmetry.space_group_name_H-M   'P 1'
#
loop_
_entity.id
_entity.type
_entity.pdbx_description
1 polymer ?
#
loop_
_entity_poly.entity_id
_entity_poly.type
_entity_poly.pdbx_seq_one_letter_code
_entity_poly.pdbx_strand_id
1 'polypeptide(L)'
;MLARKVASLAPGLGQRAASAIALKYSSAVYGAALAKSPAVLNKVHAELATVSSTIAGDAELNTFIHNPTLSANERNAGLTTLYSRLEAAAPKKEPVSEITKNLLGVLSENGRLAETQGVIEGFNELVEKYRGELTVVVTSAAPLPKDVLSRLETALKQSQAGQKAKVLKVTNKVNPTVLGGLVVDFGDKTIDLSVQSRVTKLNSVMQQSI
;
A
#
# COMPACT_ATOMS: atom_id res chain seq x y z
N MET A 1 -34.07 -22.53 24.54
CA MET A 1 -32.62 -22.33 24.37
C MET A 1 -32.34 -21.93 22.91
N LEU A 2 -32.20 -20.64 22.66
CA LEU A 2 -31.96 -20.09 21.33
C LEU A 2 -30.43 -19.93 21.15
N ALA A 3 -29.81 -20.80 20.37
CA ALA A 3 -28.40 -20.69 20.00
C ALA A 3 -28.23 -19.55 19.02
N ARG A 4 -27.65 -18.46 19.47
CA ARG A 4 -27.20 -17.33 18.64
C ARG A 4 -26.02 -17.80 17.81
N LYS A 5 -26.24 -17.98 16.50
CA LYS A 5 -25.19 -18.20 15.51
C LYS A 5 -24.36 -16.91 15.39
N VAL A 6 -23.18 -16.92 15.99
CA VAL A 6 -22.19 -15.86 15.80
C VAL A 6 -21.64 -16.03 14.38
N ALA A 7 -22.06 -15.17 13.48
CA ALA A 7 -21.47 -15.08 12.16
C ALA A 7 -20.03 -14.56 12.35
N SER A 8 -19.06 -15.45 12.12
CA SER A 8 -17.66 -15.11 11.99
C SER A 8 -17.50 -14.19 10.76
N LEU A 9 -17.39 -12.89 11.00
CA LEU A 9 -16.92 -11.95 10.00
C LEU A 9 -15.45 -12.30 9.73
N ALA A 10 -15.20 -12.99 8.63
CA ALA A 10 -13.86 -13.07 8.08
C ALA A 10 -13.36 -11.61 7.85
N PRO A 11 -12.17 -11.24 8.35
CA PRO A 11 -11.61 -9.94 8.02
C PRO A 11 -11.27 -9.96 6.53
N GLY A 12 -12.13 -9.37 5.72
CA GLY A 12 -11.80 -9.02 4.36
C GLY A 12 -10.59 -8.11 4.42
N LEU A 13 -9.44 -8.59 3.96
CA LEU A 13 -8.25 -7.80 3.65
C LEU A 13 -8.57 -6.89 2.46
N GLY A 14 -9.53 -5.96 2.67
CA GLY A 14 -9.64 -4.81 1.81
C GLY A 14 -8.37 -4.00 2.00
N GLN A 15 -7.63 -3.74 0.92
CA GLN A 15 -6.75 -2.60 0.88
C GLN A 15 -7.54 -1.43 1.47
N ARG A 16 -7.13 -0.92 2.63
CA ARG A 16 -7.70 0.30 3.17
C ARG A 16 -7.37 1.37 2.14
N ALA A 17 -8.36 1.80 1.37
CA ALA A 17 -8.20 2.98 0.55
C ALA A 17 -7.64 4.07 1.46
N ALA A 18 -6.49 4.64 1.07
CA ALA A 18 -5.87 5.73 1.83
C ALA A 18 -6.95 6.77 2.12
N SER A 19 -7.02 7.27 3.33
CA SER A 19 -8.06 8.23 3.70
C SER A 19 -7.96 9.45 2.77
N ALA A 20 -9.08 10.09 2.45
CA ALA A 20 -9.09 11.28 1.59
C ALA A 20 -8.13 12.39 2.12
N ILE A 21 -7.86 12.36 3.41
CA ILE A 21 -6.91 13.25 4.07
C ILE A 21 -5.48 12.81 3.75
N ALA A 22 -5.17 11.52 3.89
CA ALA A 22 -3.86 10.97 3.56
C ALA A 22 -3.47 11.25 2.10
N LEU A 23 -4.43 11.13 1.17
CA LEU A 23 -4.22 11.45 -0.25
C LEU A 23 -3.88 12.93 -0.49
N LYS A 24 -4.46 13.86 0.27
CA LYS A 24 -4.11 15.28 0.18
C LYS A 24 -2.67 15.54 0.64
N TYR A 25 -2.27 14.94 1.76
CA TYR A 25 -0.90 15.08 2.26
C TYR A 25 0.11 14.42 1.32
N SER A 26 -0.17 13.22 0.81
CA SER A 26 0.71 12.53 -0.13
C SER A 26 0.90 13.33 -1.43
N SER A 27 -0.18 13.91 -1.99
CA SER A 27 -0.09 14.76 -3.18
C SER A 27 0.68 16.06 -2.93
N ALA A 28 0.54 16.67 -1.75
CA ALA A 28 1.30 17.87 -1.37
C ALA A 28 2.80 17.57 -1.24
N VAL A 29 3.17 16.47 -0.57
CA VAL A 29 4.58 16.04 -0.44
C VAL A 29 5.17 15.69 -1.80
N TYR A 30 4.42 14.98 -2.65
CA TYR A 30 4.83 14.66 -4.00
C TYR A 30 5.08 15.92 -4.84
N GLY A 31 4.17 16.89 -4.80
CA GLY A 31 4.33 18.17 -5.49
C GLY A 31 5.56 18.95 -4.98
N ALA A 32 5.78 19.01 -3.67
CA ALA A 32 6.94 19.66 -3.08
C ALA A 32 8.27 18.97 -3.44
N ALA A 33 8.28 17.63 -3.48
CA ALA A 33 9.47 16.86 -3.86
C ALA A 33 9.79 17.03 -5.36
N LEU A 34 8.78 16.99 -6.22
CA LEU A 34 8.93 17.16 -7.67
C LEU A 34 9.42 18.57 -8.04
N ALA A 35 8.91 19.60 -7.35
CA ALA A 35 9.31 20.99 -7.56
C ALA A 35 10.80 21.24 -7.25
N LYS A 36 11.37 20.50 -6.27
CA LYS A 36 12.81 20.63 -5.96
C LYS A 36 13.69 19.88 -6.98
N SER A 37 13.55 18.59 -7.14
CA SER A 37 14.22 17.78 -8.18
C SER A 37 13.79 16.30 -8.13
N PRO A 38 13.95 15.54 -9.24
CA PRO A 38 13.71 14.09 -9.25
C PRO A 38 14.62 13.30 -8.29
N ALA A 39 15.83 13.81 -8.01
CA ALA A 39 16.74 13.19 -7.04
C ALA A 39 16.18 13.29 -5.60
N VAL A 40 15.59 14.44 -5.27
CA VAL A 40 14.92 14.66 -3.97
C VAL A 40 13.69 13.75 -3.84
N LEU A 41 12.93 13.53 -4.91
CA LEU A 41 11.80 12.60 -4.91
C LEU A 41 12.24 11.18 -4.51
N ASN A 42 13.33 10.67 -5.10
CA ASN A 42 13.86 9.36 -4.75
C ASN A 42 14.40 9.30 -3.31
N LYS A 43 15.01 10.39 -2.83
CA LYS A 43 15.49 10.50 -1.45
C LYS A 43 14.32 10.45 -0.45
N VAL A 44 13.30 11.27 -0.67
CA VAL A 44 12.08 11.30 0.16
C VAL A 44 11.38 9.93 0.15
N HIS A 45 11.31 9.26 -1.00
CA HIS A 45 10.75 7.92 -1.10
C HIS A 45 11.51 6.90 -0.22
N ALA A 46 12.86 6.92 -0.27
CA ALA A 46 13.67 6.04 0.58
C ALA A 46 13.52 6.37 2.07
N GLU A 47 13.47 7.66 2.43
CA GLU A 47 13.25 8.11 3.81
C GLU A 47 11.87 7.66 4.34
N LEU A 48 10.80 7.84 3.57
CA LEU A 48 9.45 7.41 3.95
C LEU A 48 9.33 5.89 4.07
N ALA A 49 10.03 5.13 3.23
CA ALA A 49 10.12 3.67 3.37
C ALA A 49 10.84 3.28 4.68
N THR A 50 11.91 3.99 5.04
CA THR A 50 12.61 3.79 6.32
C THR A 50 11.71 4.17 7.50
N VAL A 51 10.95 5.26 7.41
CA VAL A 51 9.95 5.65 8.43
C VAL A 51 8.92 4.53 8.63
N SER A 52 8.36 3.98 7.55
CA SER A 52 7.39 2.89 7.63
C SER A 52 7.99 1.64 8.30
N SER A 53 9.21 1.25 7.93
CA SER A 53 9.87 0.09 8.53
C SER A 53 10.23 0.31 10.01
N THR A 54 10.66 1.51 10.39
CA THR A 54 10.97 1.86 11.79
C THR A 54 9.71 1.84 12.65
N ILE A 55 8.59 2.38 12.16
CA ILE A 55 7.30 2.34 12.85
C ILE A 55 6.80 0.90 13.04
N ALA A 56 6.97 0.06 12.02
CA ALA A 56 6.55 -1.34 12.08
C ALA A 56 7.45 -2.19 13.03
N GLY A 57 8.73 -1.83 13.14
CA GLY A 57 9.70 -2.53 13.99
C GLY A 57 9.61 -2.19 15.48
N ASP A 58 9.21 -0.97 15.81
CA ASP A 58 9.19 -0.44 17.17
C ASP A 58 7.76 -0.30 17.72
N ALA A 59 7.39 -1.15 18.67
CA ALA A 59 6.07 -1.12 19.31
C ALA A 59 5.79 0.22 20.05
N GLU A 60 6.82 0.84 20.63
CA GLU A 60 6.70 2.14 21.29
C GLU A 60 6.33 3.25 20.31
N LEU A 61 7.02 3.31 19.17
CA LEU A 61 6.73 4.29 18.11
C LEU A 61 5.37 4.05 17.48
N ASN A 62 4.98 2.81 17.30
CA ASN A 62 3.66 2.45 16.79
C ASN A 62 2.56 2.94 17.76
N THR A 63 2.70 2.68 19.05
CA THR A 63 1.77 3.16 20.08
C THR A 63 1.73 4.68 20.13
N PHE A 64 2.89 5.34 20.05
CA PHE A 64 3.01 6.80 20.02
C PHE A 64 2.23 7.40 18.83
N ILE A 65 2.41 6.87 17.63
CA ILE A 65 1.77 7.39 16.41
C ILE A 65 0.24 7.21 16.43
N HIS A 66 -0.24 6.11 17.00
CA HIS A 66 -1.68 5.81 17.07
C HIS A 66 -2.39 6.41 18.27
N ASN A 67 -1.67 7.05 19.18
CA ASN A 67 -2.26 7.65 20.36
C ASN A 67 -2.75 9.09 20.09
N PRO A 68 -4.07 9.35 20.03
CA PRO A 68 -4.61 10.67 19.73
C PRO A 68 -4.61 11.63 20.94
N THR A 69 -4.34 11.11 22.16
CA THR A 69 -4.50 11.89 23.41
C THR A 69 -3.24 12.66 23.82
N LEU A 70 -2.15 12.54 23.06
CA LEU A 70 -0.88 13.17 23.36
C LEU A 70 -0.96 14.70 23.24
N SER A 71 -0.34 15.41 24.18
CA SER A 71 -0.17 16.85 24.13
C SER A 71 0.80 17.27 23.02
N ALA A 72 0.78 18.54 22.60
CA ALA A 72 1.69 19.04 21.57
C ALA A 72 3.17 18.87 21.94
N ASN A 73 3.52 19.06 23.23
CA ASN A 73 4.89 18.90 23.71
C ASN A 73 5.36 17.45 23.65
N GLU A 74 4.50 16.50 24.05
CA GLU A 74 4.80 15.06 23.98
C GLU A 74 4.93 14.60 22.53
N ARG A 75 4.10 15.10 21.61
CA ARG A 75 4.23 14.81 20.19
C ARG A 75 5.56 15.30 19.62
N ASN A 76 5.99 16.50 19.98
CA ASN A 76 7.28 17.04 19.55
C ASN A 76 8.46 16.25 20.12
N ALA A 77 8.40 15.85 21.38
CA ALA A 77 9.41 14.99 21.99
C ALA A 77 9.49 13.59 21.30
N GLY A 78 8.33 13.00 21.02
CA GLY A 78 8.25 11.74 20.27
C GLY A 78 8.80 11.86 18.84
N LEU A 79 8.53 12.96 18.13
CA LEU A 79 9.12 13.21 16.81
C LEU A 79 10.64 13.34 16.87
N THR A 80 11.19 13.98 17.91
CA THR A 80 12.66 14.07 18.09
C THR A 80 13.28 12.69 18.27
N THR A 81 12.63 11.83 19.04
CA THR A 81 13.04 10.43 19.22
C THR A 81 12.96 9.65 17.90
N LEU A 82 11.89 9.86 17.11
CA LEU A 82 11.71 9.25 15.81
C LEU A 82 12.82 9.69 14.84
N TYR A 83 13.15 10.98 14.79
CA TYR A 83 14.23 11.48 13.93
C TYR A 83 15.59 10.89 14.31
N SER A 84 15.93 10.79 15.59
CA SER A 84 17.18 10.20 16.03
C SER A 84 17.29 8.71 15.66
N ARG A 85 16.19 7.95 15.74
CA ARG A 85 16.14 6.55 15.30
C ARG A 85 16.23 6.42 13.76
N LEU A 86 15.60 7.33 13.01
CA LEU A 86 15.72 7.36 11.55
C LEU A 86 17.14 7.65 11.09
N GLU A 87 17.82 8.60 11.72
CA GLU A 87 19.22 8.91 11.42
C GLU A 87 20.15 7.75 11.77
N ALA A 88 19.84 6.98 12.82
CA ALA A 88 20.56 5.75 13.17
C ALA A 88 20.29 4.60 12.19
N ALA A 89 19.07 4.48 11.65
CA ALA A 89 18.65 3.45 10.72
C ALA A 89 19.07 3.76 9.26
N ALA A 90 19.34 5.02 8.93
CA ALA A 90 19.72 5.43 7.59
C ALA A 90 21.11 4.88 7.19
N PRO A 91 21.24 4.18 6.05
CA PRO A 91 22.50 3.51 5.65
C PRO A 91 23.67 4.48 5.41
N LYS A 92 23.39 5.77 5.19
CA LYS A 92 24.43 6.80 4.91
C LYS A 92 24.56 7.88 5.97
N LYS A 93 23.87 7.78 7.12
CA LYS A 93 23.85 8.84 8.16
C LYS A 93 23.56 10.24 7.61
N GLU A 94 22.80 10.32 6.52
CA GLU A 94 22.41 11.60 5.97
C GLU A 94 21.25 12.17 6.81
N PRO A 95 21.23 13.47 7.06
CA PRO A 95 20.11 14.09 7.78
C PRO A 95 18.81 13.93 7.00
N VAL A 96 17.74 13.68 7.73
CA VAL A 96 16.39 13.57 7.15
C VAL A 96 16.06 14.84 6.38
N SER A 97 15.48 14.71 5.19
CA SER A 97 15.17 15.87 4.33
C SER A 97 14.16 16.80 5.01
N GLU A 98 14.25 18.10 4.68
CA GLU A 98 13.32 19.11 5.19
C GLU A 98 11.86 18.78 4.85
N ILE A 99 11.62 18.16 3.68
CA ILE A 99 10.27 17.79 3.23
C ILE A 99 9.68 16.73 4.17
N THR A 100 10.46 15.72 4.51
CA THR A 100 10.03 14.66 5.44
C THR A 100 9.82 15.21 6.86
N LYS A 101 10.72 16.09 7.34
CA LYS A 101 10.56 16.76 8.64
C LYS A 101 9.29 17.62 8.68
N ASN A 102 9.07 18.43 7.65
CA ASN A 102 7.89 19.28 7.54
C ASN A 102 6.59 18.46 7.46
N LEU A 103 6.58 17.35 6.70
CA LEU A 103 5.42 16.45 6.66
C LEU A 103 5.06 15.93 8.05
N LEU A 104 6.03 15.35 8.76
CA LEU A 104 5.80 14.81 10.10
C LEU A 104 5.44 15.90 11.11
N GLY A 105 6.03 17.09 10.99
CA GLY A 105 5.69 18.28 11.79
C GLY A 105 4.24 18.68 11.59
N VAL A 106 3.80 18.86 10.35
CA VAL A 106 2.40 19.24 10.03
C VAL A 106 1.41 18.16 10.47
N LEU A 107 1.75 16.88 10.33
CA LEU A 107 0.91 15.78 10.83
C LEU A 107 0.81 15.81 12.36
N SER A 108 1.90 16.13 13.06
CA SER A 108 1.94 16.28 14.51
C SER A 108 1.10 17.46 15.00
N GLU A 109 1.26 18.63 14.38
CA GLU A 109 0.50 19.85 14.71
C GLU A 109 -1.01 19.61 14.57
N ASN A 110 -1.42 18.95 13.49
CA ASN A 110 -2.81 18.63 13.23
C ASN A 110 -3.32 17.41 14.03
N GLY A 111 -2.49 16.74 14.84
CA GLY A 111 -2.89 15.55 15.59
C GLY A 111 -3.23 14.34 14.71
N ARG A 112 -2.63 14.24 13.54
CA ARG A 112 -2.93 13.22 12.52
C ARG A 112 -1.76 12.28 12.23
N LEU A 113 -0.93 12.03 13.22
CA LEU A 113 0.20 11.11 13.10
C LEU A 113 -0.25 9.68 12.73
N ALA A 114 -1.45 9.25 13.15
CA ALA A 114 -1.99 7.95 12.78
C ALA A 114 -2.18 7.76 11.27
N GLU A 115 -2.35 8.84 10.51
CA GLU A 115 -2.48 8.80 9.04
C GLU A 115 -1.14 8.67 8.32
N THR A 116 0.00 8.68 9.03
CA THR A 116 1.34 8.63 8.42
C THR A 116 1.50 7.44 7.49
N GLN A 117 1.00 6.26 7.88
CA GLN A 117 1.09 5.08 7.03
C GLN A 117 0.27 5.23 5.75
N GLY A 118 -0.95 5.75 5.83
CA GLY A 118 -1.78 6.03 4.65
C GLY A 118 -1.17 7.09 3.72
N VAL A 119 -0.46 8.08 4.29
CA VAL A 119 0.28 9.09 3.50
C VAL A 119 1.45 8.45 2.76
N ILE A 120 2.19 7.54 3.40
CA ILE A 120 3.31 6.80 2.78
C ILE A 120 2.79 5.93 1.63
N GLU A 121 1.70 5.18 1.84
CA GLU A 121 1.08 4.35 0.81
C GLU A 121 0.64 5.19 -0.39
N GLY A 122 -0.10 6.29 -0.16
CA GLY A 122 -0.53 7.20 -1.22
C GLY A 122 0.64 7.89 -1.94
N PHE A 123 1.73 8.20 -1.24
CA PHE A 123 2.95 8.75 -1.85
C PHE A 123 3.64 7.71 -2.74
N ASN A 124 3.73 6.44 -2.30
CA ASN A 124 4.30 5.36 -3.10
C ASN A 124 3.51 5.14 -4.40
N GLU A 125 2.18 5.15 -4.35
CA GLU A 125 1.34 5.07 -5.55
C GLU A 125 1.61 6.20 -6.54
N LEU A 126 1.80 7.44 -6.06
CA LEU A 126 2.12 8.57 -6.91
C LEU A 126 3.51 8.45 -7.55
N VAL A 127 4.50 7.96 -6.80
CA VAL A 127 5.86 7.71 -7.31
C VAL A 127 5.87 6.56 -8.32
N GLU A 128 5.14 5.48 -8.08
CA GLU A 128 4.97 4.37 -9.02
C GLU A 128 4.34 4.86 -10.34
N LYS A 129 3.29 5.66 -10.25
CA LYS A 129 2.65 6.31 -11.43
C LYS A 129 3.64 7.20 -12.19
N TYR A 130 4.45 7.98 -11.48
CA TYR A 130 5.47 8.84 -12.09
C TYR A 130 6.55 8.04 -12.81
N ARG A 131 7.01 6.95 -12.22
CA ARG A 131 8.00 6.05 -12.83
C ARG A 131 7.42 5.22 -13.98
N GLY A 132 6.10 5.18 -14.09
CA GLY A 132 5.39 4.29 -15.02
C GLY A 132 5.50 2.83 -14.59
N GLU A 133 5.64 2.57 -13.30
CA GLU A 133 5.59 1.24 -12.72
C GLU A 133 4.11 0.83 -12.59
N LEU A 134 3.77 -0.34 -13.09
CA LEU A 134 2.44 -0.94 -12.91
C LEU A 134 2.56 -2.14 -11.98
N THR A 135 2.02 -2.01 -10.78
CA THR A 135 1.94 -3.12 -9.83
C THR A 135 0.76 -4.00 -10.18
N VAL A 136 1.03 -5.25 -10.53
CA VAL A 136 0.03 -6.25 -10.87
C VAL A 136 -0.02 -7.28 -9.75
N VAL A 137 -1.17 -7.40 -9.08
CA VAL A 137 -1.38 -8.42 -8.06
C VAL A 137 -2.06 -9.62 -8.69
N VAL A 138 -1.38 -10.75 -8.70
CA VAL A 138 -1.93 -12.03 -9.19
C VAL A 138 -2.35 -12.85 -7.99
N THR A 139 -3.66 -13.06 -7.83
CA THR A 139 -4.21 -13.90 -6.77
C THR A 139 -4.50 -15.29 -7.33
N SER A 140 -3.93 -16.33 -6.71
CA SER A 140 -4.09 -17.73 -7.10
C SER A 140 -4.50 -18.60 -5.91
N ALA A 141 -5.12 -19.75 -6.16
CA ALA A 141 -5.50 -20.71 -5.11
C ALA A 141 -4.29 -21.43 -4.50
N ALA A 142 -3.21 -21.62 -5.27
CA ALA A 142 -1.96 -22.24 -4.85
C ALA A 142 -0.76 -21.41 -5.34
N PRO A 143 0.42 -21.55 -4.72
CA PRO A 143 1.61 -20.84 -5.17
C PRO A 143 1.94 -21.21 -6.62
N LEU A 144 2.12 -20.19 -7.47
CA LEU A 144 2.36 -20.38 -8.91
C LEU A 144 3.81 -20.80 -9.16
N PRO A 145 4.04 -21.81 -10.03
CA PRO A 145 5.38 -22.17 -10.50
C PRO A 145 6.01 -20.99 -11.27
N LYS A 146 7.33 -20.90 -11.24
CA LYS A 146 8.08 -19.82 -11.90
C LYS A 146 7.81 -19.74 -13.41
N ASP A 147 7.61 -20.89 -14.07
CA ASP A 147 7.32 -20.97 -15.51
C ASP A 147 5.98 -20.30 -15.87
N VAL A 148 4.97 -20.46 -15.01
CA VAL A 148 3.66 -19.82 -15.21
C VAL A 148 3.75 -18.32 -14.96
N LEU A 149 4.52 -17.89 -13.95
CA LEU A 149 4.76 -16.47 -13.70
C LEU A 149 5.45 -15.79 -14.88
N SER A 150 6.48 -16.41 -15.49
CA SER A 150 7.17 -15.82 -16.65
C SER A 150 6.27 -15.72 -17.90
N ARG A 151 5.40 -16.72 -18.14
CA ARG A 151 4.40 -16.66 -19.20
C ARG A 151 3.34 -15.57 -18.94
N LEU A 152 2.89 -15.44 -17.69
CA LEU A 152 1.98 -14.37 -17.28
C LEU A 152 2.62 -12.99 -17.49
N GLU A 153 3.86 -12.78 -17.05
CA GLU A 153 4.56 -11.53 -17.28
C GLU A 153 4.66 -11.17 -18.77
N THR A 154 4.93 -12.17 -19.62
CA THR A 154 5.00 -11.97 -21.07
C THR A 154 3.63 -11.58 -21.64
N ALA A 155 2.57 -12.28 -21.25
CA ALA A 155 1.20 -11.98 -21.67
C ALA A 155 0.74 -10.60 -21.16
N LEU A 156 1.12 -10.23 -19.92
CA LEU A 156 0.81 -8.95 -19.32
C LEU A 156 1.53 -7.79 -20.04
N LYS A 157 2.80 -7.98 -20.45
CA LYS A 157 3.55 -7.00 -21.26
C LYS A 157 2.91 -6.76 -22.63
N GLN A 158 2.28 -7.77 -23.22
CA GLN A 158 1.57 -7.65 -24.49
C GLN A 158 0.19 -7.01 -24.35
N SER A 159 -0.37 -6.95 -23.15
CA SER A 159 -1.64 -6.28 -22.86
C SER A 159 -1.54 -4.78 -23.05
N GLN A 160 -2.65 -4.12 -23.41
CA GLN A 160 -2.73 -2.65 -23.54
C GLN A 160 -2.30 -1.90 -22.25
N ALA A 161 -2.54 -2.48 -21.08
CA ALA A 161 -2.11 -1.94 -19.81
C ALA A 161 -0.59 -2.06 -19.63
N GLY A 162 -0.01 -3.21 -20.01
CA GLY A 162 1.43 -3.46 -19.96
C GLY A 162 2.24 -2.62 -20.95
N GLN A 163 1.68 -2.31 -22.12
CA GLN A 163 2.36 -1.47 -23.12
C GLN A 163 2.50 0.01 -22.67
N LYS A 164 1.61 0.47 -21.79
CA LYS A 164 1.70 1.83 -21.21
C LYS A 164 2.66 1.92 -20.02
N ALA A 165 2.96 0.81 -19.39
CA ALA A 165 3.87 0.73 -18.26
C ALA A 165 5.30 0.47 -18.71
N LYS A 166 6.27 1.20 -18.13
CA LYS A 166 7.69 0.99 -18.36
C LYS A 166 8.22 -0.24 -17.61
N VAL A 167 7.70 -0.48 -16.43
CA VAL A 167 8.11 -1.57 -15.55
C VAL A 167 6.87 -2.25 -14.99
N LEU A 168 6.80 -3.58 -15.10
CA LEU A 168 5.75 -4.41 -14.50
C LEU A 168 6.30 -5.09 -13.26
N LYS A 169 5.69 -4.82 -12.11
CA LYS A 169 5.98 -5.48 -10.85
C LYS A 169 4.86 -6.48 -10.55
N VAL A 170 5.14 -7.76 -10.72
CA VAL A 170 4.16 -8.82 -10.46
C VAL A 170 4.31 -9.31 -9.03
N THR A 171 3.24 -9.20 -8.25
CA THR A 171 3.17 -9.72 -6.87
C THR A 171 2.20 -10.89 -6.83
N ASN A 172 2.66 -12.06 -6.36
CA ASN A 172 1.80 -13.23 -6.21
C ASN A 172 1.19 -13.27 -4.80
N LYS A 173 -0.14 -13.36 -4.73
CA LYS A 173 -0.90 -13.53 -3.49
C LYS A 173 -1.65 -14.86 -3.55
N VAL A 174 -1.48 -15.70 -2.53
CA VAL A 174 -2.18 -16.99 -2.45
C VAL A 174 -3.46 -16.82 -1.64
N ASN A 175 -4.60 -17.15 -2.25
CA ASN A 175 -5.91 -17.14 -1.60
C ASN A 175 -6.69 -18.41 -1.95
N PRO A 176 -6.87 -19.34 -1.00
CA PRO A 176 -7.57 -20.61 -1.24
C PRO A 176 -9.04 -20.46 -1.63
N THR A 177 -9.69 -19.32 -1.30
CA THR A 177 -11.11 -19.07 -1.59
C THR A 177 -11.42 -18.99 -3.08
N VAL A 178 -10.43 -18.74 -3.92
CA VAL A 178 -10.58 -18.69 -5.39
C VAL A 178 -10.91 -20.07 -6.01
N LEU A 179 -10.72 -21.18 -5.23
CA LEU A 179 -10.93 -22.58 -5.61
C LEU A 179 -10.05 -23.06 -6.78
N GLY A 180 -9.55 -22.18 -7.63
CA GLY A 180 -8.72 -22.45 -8.80
C GLY A 180 -8.76 -21.31 -9.81
N GLY A 181 -7.82 -21.34 -10.75
CA GLY A 181 -7.63 -20.25 -11.70
C GLY A 181 -6.85 -19.08 -11.12
N LEU A 182 -7.00 -17.91 -11.73
CA LEU A 182 -6.26 -16.69 -11.39
C LEU A 182 -7.20 -15.49 -11.33
N VAL A 183 -6.95 -14.58 -10.40
CA VAL A 183 -7.49 -13.22 -10.44
C VAL A 183 -6.30 -12.29 -10.61
N VAL A 184 -6.32 -11.47 -11.67
CA VAL A 184 -5.26 -10.52 -11.98
C VAL A 184 -5.80 -9.11 -11.77
N ASP A 185 -5.19 -8.38 -10.84
CA ASP A 185 -5.56 -7.03 -10.49
C ASP A 185 -4.48 -6.05 -10.95
N PHE A 186 -4.88 -5.10 -11.79
CA PHE A 186 -4.02 -4.06 -12.36
C PHE A 186 -4.21 -2.70 -11.65
N GLY A 187 -4.67 -2.70 -10.44
CA GLY A 187 -5.05 -1.48 -9.71
C GLY A 187 -6.42 -0.94 -10.14
N ASP A 188 -6.55 -0.42 -11.34
CA ASP A 188 -7.82 0.13 -11.86
C ASP A 188 -8.74 -0.94 -12.47
N LYS A 189 -8.21 -2.07 -12.90
CA LYS A 189 -8.94 -3.14 -13.61
C LYS A 189 -8.59 -4.50 -13.04
N THR A 190 -9.62 -5.27 -12.74
CA THR A 190 -9.50 -6.67 -12.29
C THR A 190 -9.97 -7.60 -13.38
N ILE A 191 -9.17 -8.60 -13.71
CA ILE A 191 -9.52 -9.69 -14.62
C ILE A 191 -9.68 -10.95 -13.77
N ASP A 192 -10.92 -11.42 -13.65
CA ASP A 192 -11.26 -12.60 -12.87
C ASP A 192 -11.43 -13.82 -13.79
N LEU A 193 -10.49 -14.74 -13.71
CA LEU A 193 -10.48 -16.02 -14.39
C LEU A 193 -10.63 -17.19 -13.39
N SER A 194 -11.21 -16.93 -12.22
CA SER A 194 -11.40 -17.93 -11.18
C SER A 194 -12.51 -18.94 -11.51
N VAL A 195 -12.34 -20.14 -10.99
CA VAL A 195 -13.37 -21.18 -11.06
C VAL A 195 -14.61 -20.77 -10.27
N GLN A 196 -14.43 -20.07 -9.14
CA GLN A 196 -15.52 -19.56 -8.32
C GLN A 196 -16.45 -18.63 -9.10
N SER A 197 -15.92 -17.70 -9.87
CA SER A 197 -16.71 -16.78 -10.71
C SER A 197 -17.51 -17.52 -11.78
N ARG A 198 -16.91 -18.55 -12.39
CA ARG A 198 -17.59 -19.40 -13.38
C ARG A 198 -18.75 -20.18 -12.77
N VAL A 199 -18.54 -20.79 -11.61
CA VAL A 199 -19.60 -21.52 -10.88
C VAL A 199 -20.73 -20.58 -10.47
N THR A 200 -20.42 -19.39 -9.97
CA THR A 200 -21.42 -18.40 -9.59
C THR A 200 -22.26 -17.96 -10.80
N LYS A 201 -21.62 -17.72 -11.96
CA LYS A 201 -22.32 -17.38 -13.20
C LYS A 201 -23.24 -18.51 -13.66
N LEU A 202 -22.78 -19.77 -13.61
CA LEU A 202 -23.63 -20.92 -13.96
C LEU A 202 -24.85 -21.02 -13.04
N ASN A 203 -24.65 -20.90 -11.75
CA ASN A 203 -25.75 -20.93 -10.78
C ASN A 203 -26.76 -19.78 -11.01
N SER A 204 -26.30 -18.60 -11.32
CA SER A 204 -27.18 -17.45 -11.59
C SER A 204 -28.01 -17.66 -12.87
N VAL A 205 -27.40 -18.23 -13.94
CA VAL A 205 -28.12 -18.56 -15.18
C VAL A 205 -29.16 -19.66 -14.95
N MET A 206 -28.84 -20.68 -14.16
CA MET A 206 -29.80 -21.74 -13.81
C MET A 206 -30.97 -21.21 -12.98
N GLN A 207 -30.75 -20.24 -12.09
CA GLN A 207 -31.80 -19.62 -11.31
C GLN A 207 -32.70 -18.66 -12.13
N GLN A 208 -32.16 -18.07 -13.20
CA GLN A 208 -32.93 -17.18 -14.09
C GLN A 208 -33.74 -17.95 -15.15
N SER A 209 -33.44 -19.22 -15.38
CA SER A 209 -34.12 -20.04 -16.38
C SER A 209 -35.29 -20.87 -15.81
N ILE A 210 -35.64 -20.68 -14.53
CA ILE A 210 -36.82 -21.21 -13.87
C ILE A 210 -37.82 -20.08 -13.63
#